data_c891700d46859aff75f813f7389873c3
#
_entry.id   c891700d46859aff75f813f7389873c3
#
_cell.length_a   1.000
_cell.length_b   1.000
_cell.length_c   1.000
_cell.angle_alpha   90.00
_cell.angle_beta   90.00
_cell.angle_gamma   90.00
#
_symmetry.space_group_name_H-M   'P 1'
#
loop_
_entity.id
_entity.type
_entity.pdbx_description
1 polymer ?
#
loop_
_entity_poly.entity_id
_entity_poly.type
_entity_poly.pdbx_seq_one_letter_code
_entity_poly.pdbx_strand_id
1 'polypeptide(L)'
;MTVNAAARGSIIYLEDVTVEYDGFKALNGLNFFMDYKELRVVIGPNGAGKTTLLDVVTGKVQPSAGRVIFGKSTDLVGRRENEIASLGVGRKFQTPSIFGNLTVRENLELALARASKGVLATLRARLDGGQRARVEATLEAIGLAAEAGLRAGGLSHGQKQWLEIGMVIVQDAELLLVDEPVAGMTDEETEKTGRLLRDVARERAVLVIEHDMEFVRSIARTVTVLHEGSVLCEGPVDEIQKDERVLEVYLGRSREEPGAGHA
;
A
#
# COMPACT_ATOMS: atom_id res chain seq x y z
N MET A 1 27.14 -12.74 8.16
CA MET A 1 26.23 -13.00 7.03
C MET A 1 26.03 -11.68 6.31
N THR A 2 26.48 -11.59 5.08
CA THR A 2 26.48 -10.35 4.28
C THR A 2 25.07 -10.09 3.78
N VAL A 3 24.44 -9.01 4.25
CA VAL A 3 23.22 -8.46 3.66
C VAL A 3 23.52 -8.19 2.17
N ASN A 4 22.74 -8.78 1.28
CA ASN A 4 22.91 -8.69 -0.17
C ASN A 4 23.03 -7.21 -0.59
N ALA A 5 23.82 -6.90 -1.61
CA ALA A 5 24.06 -5.52 -2.06
C ALA A 5 22.73 -4.80 -2.46
N ALA A 6 21.73 -5.55 -2.90
CA ALA A 6 20.36 -5.05 -3.18
C ALA A 6 19.69 -4.43 -1.94
N ALA A 7 19.91 -4.99 -0.73
CA ALA A 7 19.32 -4.46 0.50
C ALA A 7 19.88 -3.09 0.92
N ARG A 8 21.02 -2.67 0.40
CA ARG A 8 21.69 -1.41 0.82
C ARG A 8 21.09 -0.15 0.20
N GLY A 9 20.29 -0.28 -0.85
CA GLY A 9 19.67 0.86 -1.56
C GLY A 9 18.13 0.86 -1.51
N SER A 10 17.50 -0.22 -1.03
CA SER A 10 16.05 -0.38 -1.02
C SER A 10 15.40 0.13 0.27
N ILE A 11 14.15 0.63 0.14
CA ILE A 11 13.31 1.00 1.30
C ILE A 11 12.74 -0.24 1.99
N ILE A 12 12.43 -1.27 1.22
CA ILE A 12 11.93 -2.56 1.72
C ILE A 12 12.59 -3.71 0.97
N TYR A 13 12.99 -4.75 1.69
CA TYR A 13 13.61 -5.94 1.14
C TYR A 13 13.09 -7.19 1.86
N LEU A 14 12.50 -8.08 1.10
CA LEU A 14 12.02 -9.38 1.53
C LEU A 14 12.93 -10.46 0.93
N GLU A 15 13.37 -11.41 1.75
CA GLU A 15 14.25 -12.52 1.35
C GLU A 15 13.65 -13.84 1.83
N ASP A 16 13.33 -14.71 0.88
CA ASP A 16 12.77 -16.05 1.08
C ASP A 16 11.56 -16.10 2.03
N VAL A 17 10.70 -15.06 1.97
CA VAL A 17 9.58 -14.90 2.88
C VAL A 17 8.49 -15.92 2.58
N THR A 18 8.16 -16.72 3.59
CA THR A 18 7.08 -17.73 3.52
C THR A 18 6.03 -17.44 4.57
N VAL A 19 4.75 -17.48 4.15
CA VAL A 19 3.58 -17.42 5.04
C VAL A 19 2.69 -18.60 4.71
N GLU A 20 2.32 -19.35 5.75
CA GLU A 20 1.50 -20.56 5.61
C GLU A 20 0.27 -20.47 6.50
N TYR A 21 -0.89 -20.81 5.96
CA TYR A 21 -2.17 -20.94 6.66
C TYR A 21 -2.71 -22.34 6.44
N ASP A 22 -2.78 -23.15 7.48
CA ASP A 22 -3.35 -24.52 7.45
C ASP A 22 -2.81 -25.38 6.30
N GLY A 23 -1.49 -25.30 6.04
CA GLY A 23 -0.83 -26.04 4.96
C GLY A 23 -0.86 -25.35 3.59
N PHE A 24 -1.58 -24.25 3.43
CA PHE A 24 -1.58 -23.44 2.23
C PHE A 24 -0.54 -22.32 2.32
N LYS A 25 0.39 -22.25 1.37
CA LYS A 25 1.41 -21.19 1.32
C LYS A 25 0.86 -19.97 0.58
N ALA A 26 0.49 -18.95 1.34
CA ALA A 26 0.05 -17.67 0.80
C ALA A 26 1.22 -16.82 0.26
N LEU A 27 2.42 -16.94 0.88
CA LEU A 27 3.70 -16.53 0.30
C LEU A 27 4.64 -17.74 0.34
N ASN A 28 5.39 -17.96 -0.73
CA ASN A 28 6.22 -19.14 -0.93
C ASN A 28 7.64 -18.75 -1.37
N GLY A 29 8.52 -18.52 -0.39
CA GLY A 29 9.89 -18.10 -0.66
C GLY A 29 9.96 -16.78 -1.44
N LEU A 30 9.07 -15.83 -1.10
CA LEU A 30 8.96 -14.56 -1.80
C LEU A 30 10.24 -13.74 -1.63
N ASN A 31 10.83 -13.37 -2.77
CA ASN A 31 11.91 -12.39 -2.85
C ASN A 31 11.36 -11.12 -3.52
N PHE A 32 11.39 -10.00 -2.82
CA PHE A 32 10.86 -8.72 -3.30
C PHE A 32 11.68 -7.58 -2.74
N PHE A 33 11.95 -6.56 -3.53
CA PHE A 33 12.55 -5.32 -3.05
C PHE A 33 11.94 -4.11 -3.76
N MET A 34 12.05 -2.95 -3.12
CA MET A 34 11.58 -1.69 -3.65
C MET A 34 12.50 -0.56 -3.21
N ASP A 35 12.80 0.36 -4.12
CA ASP A 35 13.70 1.48 -3.86
C ASP A 35 13.00 2.67 -3.20
N TYR A 36 13.80 3.57 -2.62
CA TYR A 36 13.30 4.85 -2.11
C TYR A 36 12.68 5.68 -3.24
N LYS A 37 11.58 6.38 -2.96
CA LYS A 37 10.89 7.25 -3.92
C LYS A 37 10.44 6.53 -5.19
N GLU A 38 10.15 5.26 -5.05
CA GLU A 38 9.59 4.45 -6.12
C GLU A 38 8.07 4.36 -5.99
N LEU A 39 7.37 4.44 -7.12
CA LEU A 39 5.99 4.00 -7.24
C LEU A 39 6.00 2.63 -7.91
N ARG A 40 5.71 1.61 -7.11
CA ARG A 40 5.62 0.21 -7.55
C ARG A 40 4.17 -0.24 -7.50
N VAL A 41 3.71 -0.90 -8.57
CA VAL A 41 2.40 -1.55 -8.56
C VAL A 41 2.57 -3.06 -8.53
N VAL A 42 1.84 -3.72 -7.63
CA VAL A 42 1.77 -5.18 -7.54
C VAL A 42 0.42 -5.63 -8.07
N ILE A 43 0.46 -6.49 -9.07
CA ILE A 43 -0.71 -7.11 -9.68
C ILE A 43 -0.65 -8.64 -9.51
N GLY A 44 -1.74 -9.32 -9.84
CA GLY A 44 -1.82 -10.79 -9.80
C GLY A 44 -3.25 -11.24 -9.57
N PRO A 45 -3.57 -12.51 -9.84
CA PRO A 45 -4.90 -13.06 -9.61
C PRO A 45 -5.29 -13.06 -8.13
N ASN A 46 -6.55 -13.34 -7.86
CA ASN A 46 -7.01 -13.55 -6.49
C ASN A 46 -6.30 -14.76 -5.88
N GLY A 47 -5.84 -14.60 -4.64
CA GLY A 47 -5.04 -15.63 -3.96
C GLY A 47 -3.55 -15.63 -4.30
N ALA A 48 -3.05 -14.70 -5.14
CA ALA A 48 -1.62 -14.60 -5.49
C ALA A 48 -0.70 -14.18 -4.32
N GLY A 49 -1.24 -13.76 -3.18
CA GLY A 49 -0.45 -13.33 -2.02
C GLY A 49 -0.31 -11.82 -1.85
N LYS A 50 -0.98 -11.01 -2.68
CA LYS A 50 -0.83 -9.53 -2.68
C LYS A 50 -1.14 -8.91 -1.30
N THR A 51 -2.31 -9.20 -0.74
CA THR A 51 -2.69 -8.69 0.59
C THR A 51 -1.79 -9.23 1.69
N THR A 52 -1.38 -10.52 1.58
CA THR A 52 -0.45 -11.13 2.53
C THR A 52 0.92 -10.46 2.50
N LEU A 53 1.41 -10.01 1.33
CA LEU A 53 2.62 -9.20 1.23
C LEU A 53 2.50 -7.92 2.06
N LEU A 54 1.39 -7.16 1.92
CA LEU A 54 1.17 -5.96 2.73
C LEU A 54 1.02 -6.29 4.22
N ASP A 55 0.34 -7.38 4.57
CA ASP A 55 0.13 -7.83 5.94
C ASP A 55 1.46 -8.20 6.62
N VAL A 56 2.41 -8.79 5.87
CA VAL A 56 3.77 -9.08 6.36
C VAL A 56 4.57 -7.79 6.58
N VAL A 57 4.55 -6.88 5.60
CA VAL A 57 5.29 -5.61 5.69
C VAL A 57 4.78 -4.73 6.84
N THR A 58 3.50 -4.83 7.18
CA THR A 58 2.92 -4.09 8.32
C THR A 58 3.04 -4.83 9.66
N GLY A 59 3.51 -6.09 9.67
CA GLY A 59 3.60 -6.92 10.89
C GLY A 59 2.29 -7.51 11.37
N LYS A 60 1.19 -7.32 10.61
CA LYS A 60 -0.12 -7.93 10.90
C LYS A 60 -0.07 -9.46 10.78
N VAL A 61 0.77 -9.96 9.87
CA VAL A 61 1.07 -11.37 9.68
C VAL A 61 2.56 -11.58 9.86
N GLN A 62 2.94 -12.58 10.68
CA GLN A 62 4.33 -12.96 10.86
C GLN A 62 4.69 -14.06 9.88
N PRO A 63 5.80 -13.94 9.13
CA PRO A 63 6.26 -15.01 8.24
C PRO A 63 6.77 -16.21 9.05
N SER A 64 6.57 -17.41 8.53
CA SER A 64 7.12 -18.65 9.09
C SER A 64 8.58 -18.86 8.75
N ALA A 65 9.08 -18.22 7.67
CA ALA A 65 10.48 -18.22 7.26
C ALA A 65 10.81 -16.94 6.48
N GLY A 66 12.10 -16.65 6.35
CA GLY A 66 12.60 -15.51 5.60
C GLY A 66 12.87 -14.28 6.48
N ARG A 67 13.17 -13.16 5.82
CA ARG A 67 13.49 -11.88 6.45
C ARG A 67 12.78 -10.73 5.77
N VAL A 68 12.42 -9.70 6.55
CA VAL A 68 11.78 -8.48 6.06
C VAL A 68 12.55 -7.28 6.61
N ILE A 69 13.30 -6.62 5.75
CA ILE A 69 14.18 -5.52 6.14
C ILE A 69 13.62 -4.20 5.62
N PHE A 70 13.42 -3.24 6.51
CA PHE A 70 13.00 -1.88 6.21
C PHE A 70 14.19 -0.90 6.37
N GLY A 71 14.33 -0.01 5.40
CA GLY A 71 15.43 0.92 5.37
C GLY A 71 16.79 0.21 5.31
N LYS A 72 17.78 0.73 6.02
CA LYS A 72 19.16 0.23 5.92
C LYS A 72 19.37 -1.16 6.52
N SER A 73 18.65 -1.50 7.61
CA SER A 73 18.94 -2.74 8.36
C SER A 73 17.86 -3.09 9.39
N THR A 74 16.71 -2.45 9.40
CA THR A 74 15.68 -2.69 10.43
C THR A 74 14.88 -3.93 10.06
N ASP A 75 15.06 -5.01 10.81
CA ASP A 75 14.24 -6.21 10.65
C ASP A 75 12.84 -5.96 11.22
N LEU A 76 11.81 -6.26 10.41
CA LEU A 76 10.41 -6.10 10.77
C LEU A 76 9.82 -7.38 11.38
N VAL A 77 10.45 -8.54 11.21
CA VAL A 77 9.97 -9.82 11.74
C VAL A 77 9.93 -9.77 13.27
N GLY A 78 8.81 -10.19 13.85
CA GLY A 78 8.58 -10.15 15.30
C GLY A 78 8.16 -8.80 15.86
N ARG A 79 8.12 -7.74 15.04
CA ARG A 79 7.64 -6.41 15.48
C ARG A 79 6.12 -6.33 15.41
N ARG A 80 5.55 -5.48 16.28
CA ARG A 80 4.12 -5.17 16.29
C ARG A 80 3.80 -4.11 15.25
N GLU A 81 2.56 -4.09 14.75
CA GLU A 81 2.09 -3.11 13.75
C GLU A 81 2.37 -1.64 14.16
N ASN A 82 2.14 -1.29 15.43
CA ASN A 82 2.38 0.06 15.92
C ASN A 82 3.87 0.44 15.97
N GLU A 83 4.76 -0.51 16.19
CA GLU A 83 6.21 -0.31 16.14
C GLU A 83 6.66 -0.07 14.70
N ILE A 84 6.16 -0.88 13.77
CA ILE A 84 6.43 -0.75 12.34
C ILE A 84 5.88 0.58 11.78
N ALA A 85 4.67 0.96 12.17
CA ALA A 85 4.12 2.26 11.80
C ALA A 85 4.99 3.43 12.31
N SER A 86 5.55 3.31 13.52
CA SER A 86 6.46 4.31 14.09
C SER A 86 7.82 4.39 13.38
N LEU A 87 8.20 3.35 12.64
CA LEU A 87 9.40 3.35 11.79
C LEU A 87 9.19 4.08 10.46
N GLY A 88 7.95 4.39 10.09
CA GLY A 88 7.64 5.07 8.84
C GLY A 88 6.99 4.20 7.77
N VAL A 89 6.41 3.05 8.14
CA VAL A 89 5.56 2.24 7.25
C VAL A 89 4.10 2.61 7.49
N GLY A 90 3.45 3.21 6.51
CA GLY A 90 2.04 3.58 6.58
C GLY A 90 1.19 2.73 5.64
N ARG A 91 0.01 2.27 6.09
CA ARG A 91 -0.93 1.53 5.25
C ARG A 91 -2.30 2.17 5.24
N LYS A 92 -2.86 2.35 4.04
CA LYS A 92 -4.28 2.57 3.83
C LYS A 92 -4.98 1.21 3.80
N PHE A 93 -5.90 0.98 4.72
CA PHE A 93 -6.69 -0.26 4.78
C PHE A 93 -7.84 -0.24 3.76
N GLN A 94 -8.30 -1.42 3.34
CA GLN A 94 -9.45 -1.57 2.42
C GLN A 94 -10.76 -1.03 3.02
N THR A 95 -10.96 -1.18 4.34
CA THR A 95 -12.15 -0.63 5.02
C THR A 95 -11.86 0.80 5.46
N PRO A 96 -12.70 1.78 5.06
CA PRO A 96 -12.53 3.17 5.47
C PRO A 96 -12.39 3.33 6.98
N SER A 97 -11.25 3.87 7.41
CA SER A 97 -10.95 4.10 8.84
C SER A 97 -11.10 5.56 9.24
N ILE A 98 -11.92 6.31 8.51
CA ILE A 98 -12.24 7.70 8.81
C ILE A 98 -13.23 7.80 9.98
N PHE A 99 -13.05 8.82 10.79
CA PHE A 99 -13.99 9.18 11.85
C PHE A 99 -15.06 10.11 11.28
N GLY A 100 -16.20 9.55 10.84
CA GLY A 100 -17.25 10.27 10.12
C GLY A 100 -17.87 11.45 10.89
N ASN A 101 -17.85 11.40 12.22
CA ASN A 101 -18.35 12.47 13.09
C ASN A 101 -17.36 13.63 13.28
N LEU A 102 -16.08 13.41 12.95
CA LEU A 102 -15.05 14.44 12.96
C LEU A 102 -14.99 15.15 11.60
N THR A 103 -14.49 16.37 11.59
CA THR A 103 -14.20 17.08 10.35
C THR A 103 -13.03 16.44 9.60
N VAL A 104 -12.88 16.79 8.31
CA VAL A 104 -11.74 16.36 7.49
C VAL A 104 -10.41 16.73 8.17
N ARG A 105 -10.31 17.97 8.65
CA ARG A 105 -9.17 18.48 9.40
C ARG A 105 -8.90 17.67 10.67
N GLU A 106 -9.92 17.45 11.51
CA GLU A 106 -9.77 16.69 12.75
C GLU A 106 -9.33 15.24 12.53
N ASN A 107 -9.72 14.60 11.41
CA ASN A 107 -9.23 13.29 11.04
C ASN A 107 -7.71 13.31 10.79
N LEU A 108 -7.19 14.30 10.05
CA LEU A 108 -5.75 14.46 9.83
C LEU A 108 -4.99 14.77 11.12
N GLU A 109 -5.52 15.66 11.94
CA GLU A 109 -4.95 16.02 13.24
C GLU A 109 -4.85 14.80 14.16
N LEU A 110 -5.90 13.97 14.19
CA LEU A 110 -5.91 12.74 14.97
C LEU A 110 -4.92 11.71 14.46
N ALA A 111 -4.80 11.56 13.13
CA ALA A 111 -3.81 10.67 12.51
C ALA A 111 -2.38 11.09 12.87
N LEU A 112 -2.08 12.41 12.80
CA LEU A 112 -0.79 12.96 13.17
C LEU A 112 -0.48 12.75 14.66
N ALA A 113 -1.47 12.92 15.52
CA ALA A 113 -1.29 12.79 16.96
C ALA A 113 -1.04 11.33 17.40
N ARG A 114 -1.59 10.33 16.71
CA ARG A 114 -1.29 8.90 16.96
C ARG A 114 0.18 8.57 16.69
N ALA A 115 0.80 9.23 15.72
CA ALA A 115 2.23 9.06 15.42
C ALA A 115 3.15 9.62 16.51
N SER A 116 2.69 10.61 17.32
CA SER A 116 3.54 11.42 18.19
C SER A 116 3.53 11.12 19.68
N LYS A 117 3.02 10.00 20.17
CA LYS A 117 2.99 9.53 21.58
C LYS A 117 1.63 9.63 22.31
N GLY A 118 0.97 8.49 22.46
CA GLY A 118 -0.01 8.18 23.51
C GLY A 118 -1.35 8.95 23.47
N VAL A 119 -2.45 8.20 23.41
CA VAL A 119 -3.83 8.68 23.25
C VAL A 119 -4.26 9.78 24.28
N LEU A 120 -3.73 9.75 25.49
CA LEU A 120 -4.07 10.72 26.55
C LEU A 120 -3.35 12.07 26.41
N ALA A 121 -2.17 12.09 25.79
CA ALA A 121 -1.46 13.33 25.46
C ALA A 121 -2.12 14.05 24.27
N THR A 122 -2.73 13.31 23.38
CA THR A 122 -3.36 13.78 22.13
C THR A 122 -4.61 14.64 22.38
N LEU A 123 -5.42 14.31 23.37
CA LEU A 123 -6.66 15.04 23.70
C LEU A 123 -6.43 16.43 24.31
N ARG A 124 -5.22 16.76 24.76
CA ARG A 124 -4.85 18.04 25.38
C ARG A 124 -3.75 18.81 24.66
N ALA A 125 -3.06 18.20 23.71
CA ALA A 125 -1.97 18.85 22.99
C ALA A 125 -2.52 19.74 21.88
N ARG A 126 -2.32 21.02 21.97
CA ARG A 126 -2.45 21.93 20.82
C ARG A 126 -1.33 21.59 19.86
N LEU A 127 -1.68 21.33 18.59
CA LEU A 127 -0.70 21.16 17.53
C LEU A 127 0.28 22.35 17.53
N ASP A 128 1.56 22.05 17.40
CA ASP A 128 2.57 23.09 17.17
C ASP A 128 2.45 23.68 15.76
N GLY A 129 3.23 24.74 15.48
CA GLY A 129 3.18 25.43 14.20
C GLY A 129 3.55 24.52 13.01
N GLY A 130 4.52 23.63 13.19
CA GLY A 130 4.95 22.68 12.16
C GLY A 130 3.90 21.61 11.89
N GLN A 131 3.27 21.10 12.93
CA GLN A 131 2.18 20.13 12.80
C GLN A 131 0.97 20.72 12.07
N ARG A 132 0.60 21.96 12.36
CA ARG A 132 -0.48 22.66 11.64
C ARG A 132 -0.14 22.85 10.17
N ALA A 133 1.08 23.32 9.88
CA ALA A 133 1.53 23.49 8.50
C ALA A 133 1.49 22.17 7.72
N ARG A 134 1.82 21.04 8.36
CA ARG A 134 1.73 19.71 7.76
C ARG A 134 0.29 19.30 7.46
N VAL A 135 -0.65 19.57 8.36
CA VAL A 135 -2.08 19.32 8.12
C VAL A 135 -2.58 20.13 6.93
N GLU A 136 -2.25 21.43 6.87
CA GLU A 136 -2.64 22.30 5.73
C GLU A 136 -2.04 21.79 4.41
N ALA A 137 -0.75 21.50 4.40
CA ALA A 137 -0.09 20.95 3.21
C ALA A 137 -0.70 19.61 2.75
N THR A 138 -1.12 18.77 3.71
CA THR A 138 -1.79 17.51 3.39
C THR A 138 -3.19 17.75 2.82
N LEU A 139 -3.97 18.69 3.38
CA LEU A 139 -5.29 19.07 2.86
C LEU A 139 -5.22 19.55 1.41
N GLU A 140 -4.21 20.36 1.09
CA GLU A 140 -3.95 20.82 -0.27
C GLU A 140 -3.55 19.66 -1.18
N ALA A 141 -2.62 18.79 -0.74
CA ALA A 141 -2.13 17.67 -1.53
C ALA A 141 -3.24 16.68 -1.91
N ILE A 142 -4.15 16.36 -0.96
CA ILE A 142 -5.30 15.49 -1.23
C ILE A 142 -6.48 16.21 -1.90
N GLY A 143 -6.39 17.55 -2.06
CA GLY A 143 -7.41 18.38 -2.69
C GLY A 143 -8.72 18.46 -1.91
N LEU A 144 -8.64 18.51 -0.56
CA LEU A 144 -9.77 18.64 0.36
C LEU A 144 -9.67 19.89 1.26
N ALA A 145 -8.91 20.89 0.83
CA ALA A 145 -8.75 22.14 1.61
C ALA A 145 -10.09 22.88 1.79
N ALA A 146 -10.94 22.89 0.75
CA ALA A 146 -12.26 23.51 0.81
C ALA A 146 -13.22 22.77 1.78
N GLU A 147 -13.07 21.46 1.90
CA GLU A 147 -13.87 20.58 2.76
C GLU A 147 -13.31 20.43 4.18
N ALA A 148 -12.22 21.10 4.52
CA ALA A 148 -11.51 20.92 5.79
C ALA A 148 -12.39 21.01 7.03
N GLY A 149 -13.42 21.88 7.00
CA GLY A 149 -14.39 22.06 8.07
C GLY A 149 -15.63 21.16 8.00
N LEU A 150 -15.82 20.41 6.92
CA LEU A 150 -16.95 19.51 6.76
C LEU A 150 -16.76 18.21 7.55
N ARG A 151 -17.84 17.60 8.03
CA ARG A 151 -17.78 16.27 8.64
C ARG A 151 -17.43 15.23 7.59
N ALA A 152 -16.43 14.38 7.88
CA ALA A 152 -15.93 13.38 6.96
C ALA A 152 -17.00 12.36 6.53
N GLY A 153 -18.02 12.12 7.35
CA GLY A 153 -19.15 11.25 6.98
C GLY A 153 -19.92 11.72 5.76
N GLY A 154 -19.96 13.03 5.50
CA GLY A 154 -20.65 13.65 4.35
C GLY A 154 -19.85 13.68 3.05
N LEU A 155 -18.59 13.26 3.05
CA LEU A 155 -17.75 13.19 1.85
C LEU A 155 -18.24 12.13 0.86
N SER A 156 -17.95 12.34 -0.44
CA SER A 156 -18.12 11.31 -1.47
C SER A 156 -17.23 10.09 -1.18
N HIS A 157 -17.44 8.99 -1.90
CA HIS A 157 -16.61 7.81 -1.76
C HIS A 157 -15.13 8.13 -2.10
N GLY A 158 -14.86 8.76 -3.22
CA GLY A 158 -13.52 9.16 -3.62
C GLY A 158 -12.85 10.13 -2.65
N GLN A 159 -13.61 11.14 -2.16
CA GLN A 159 -13.09 12.08 -1.15
C GLN A 159 -12.72 11.37 0.16
N LYS A 160 -13.48 10.36 0.59
CA LYS A 160 -13.11 9.53 1.76
C LYS A 160 -11.81 8.77 1.53
N GLN A 161 -11.62 8.21 0.34
CA GLN A 161 -10.37 7.53 -0.04
C GLN A 161 -9.17 8.49 -0.03
N TRP A 162 -9.33 9.73 -0.54
CA TRP A 162 -8.27 10.74 -0.48
C TRP A 162 -7.96 11.17 0.95
N LEU A 163 -8.98 11.31 1.81
CA LEU A 163 -8.76 11.59 3.23
C LEU A 163 -7.95 10.48 3.89
N GLU A 164 -8.23 9.20 3.61
CA GLU A 164 -7.46 8.07 4.15
C GLU A 164 -6.01 8.08 3.70
N ILE A 165 -5.75 8.35 2.41
CA ILE A 165 -4.39 8.54 1.90
C ILE A 165 -3.73 9.71 2.64
N GLY A 166 -4.44 10.82 2.82
CA GLY A 166 -3.98 11.97 3.58
C GLY A 166 -3.62 11.63 5.03
N MET A 167 -4.43 10.79 5.70
CA MET A 167 -4.15 10.33 7.06
C MET A 167 -2.85 9.51 7.16
N VAL A 168 -2.44 8.84 6.09
CA VAL A 168 -1.13 8.17 6.04
C VAL A 168 -0.01 9.17 5.73
N ILE A 169 -0.24 10.09 4.78
CA ILE A 169 0.74 11.11 4.39
C ILE A 169 1.10 12.01 5.57
N VAL A 170 0.11 12.45 6.35
CA VAL A 170 0.32 13.40 7.47
C VAL A 170 1.18 12.80 8.59
N GLN A 171 1.26 11.46 8.70
CA GLN A 171 2.10 10.74 9.66
C GLN A 171 3.59 10.69 9.28
N ASP A 172 3.95 11.21 8.12
CA ASP A 172 5.33 11.23 7.61
C ASP A 172 5.91 9.84 7.29
N ALA A 173 5.05 8.93 6.84
CA ALA A 173 5.49 7.60 6.43
C ALA A 173 6.46 7.68 5.24
N GLU A 174 7.56 6.93 5.31
CA GLU A 174 8.55 6.80 4.22
C GLU A 174 8.10 5.80 3.16
N LEU A 175 7.33 4.77 3.57
CA LEU A 175 6.72 3.77 2.71
C LEU A 175 5.20 3.78 2.90
N LEU A 176 4.48 4.11 1.84
CA LEU A 176 3.03 4.04 1.79
C LEU A 176 2.59 2.74 1.11
N LEU A 177 1.74 1.99 1.77
CA LEU A 177 1.08 0.78 1.26
C LEU A 177 -0.38 1.11 0.98
N VAL A 178 -0.80 0.99 -0.27
CA VAL A 178 -2.13 1.39 -0.73
C VAL A 178 -2.79 0.21 -1.44
N ASP A 179 -3.90 -0.25 -0.89
CA ASP A 179 -4.62 -1.43 -1.39
C ASP A 179 -5.89 -0.96 -2.11
N GLU A 180 -5.98 -1.24 -3.41
CA GLU A 180 -7.09 -0.92 -4.32
C GLU A 180 -7.60 0.53 -4.17
N PRO A 181 -6.74 1.54 -4.43
CA PRO A 181 -7.07 2.94 -4.16
C PRO A 181 -8.22 3.50 -5.00
N VAL A 182 -8.54 2.90 -6.14
CA VAL A 182 -9.55 3.44 -7.07
C VAL A 182 -10.84 2.62 -7.15
N ALA A 183 -10.98 1.60 -6.30
CA ALA A 183 -12.19 0.77 -6.29
C ALA A 183 -13.46 1.61 -6.08
N GLY A 184 -14.40 1.56 -7.04
CA GLY A 184 -15.67 2.28 -6.96
C GLY A 184 -15.61 3.79 -7.22
N MET A 185 -14.48 4.28 -7.75
CA MET A 185 -14.33 5.68 -8.17
C MET A 185 -14.82 5.93 -9.59
N THR A 186 -15.17 7.18 -9.87
CA THR A 186 -15.38 7.68 -11.22
C THR A 186 -14.05 7.85 -11.94
N ASP A 187 -14.07 8.00 -13.28
CA ASP A 187 -12.86 8.20 -14.08
C ASP A 187 -12.09 9.47 -13.64
N GLU A 188 -12.81 10.55 -13.31
CA GLU A 188 -12.22 11.81 -12.83
C GLU A 188 -11.54 11.61 -11.45
N GLU A 189 -12.21 10.89 -10.53
CA GLU A 189 -11.64 10.56 -9.21
C GLU A 189 -10.41 9.64 -9.35
N THR A 190 -10.47 8.67 -10.26
CA THR A 190 -9.36 7.76 -10.59
C THR A 190 -8.15 8.53 -11.11
N GLU A 191 -8.35 9.45 -12.06
CA GLU A 191 -7.27 10.27 -12.59
C GLU A 191 -6.64 11.16 -11.50
N LYS A 192 -7.47 11.79 -10.66
CA LYS A 192 -7.01 12.59 -9.51
C LYS A 192 -6.20 11.74 -8.53
N THR A 193 -6.67 10.53 -8.23
CA THR A 193 -5.95 9.58 -7.36
C THR A 193 -4.59 9.22 -7.96
N GLY A 194 -4.54 8.96 -9.26
CA GLY A 194 -3.27 8.69 -9.96
C GLY A 194 -2.29 9.85 -9.88
N ARG A 195 -2.76 11.10 -10.04
CA ARG A 195 -1.92 12.30 -9.85
C ARG A 195 -1.39 12.38 -8.42
N LEU A 196 -2.26 12.22 -7.41
CA LEU A 196 -1.89 12.24 -6.00
C LEU A 196 -0.79 11.21 -5.69
N LEU A 197 -0.95 9.95 -6.11
CA LEU A 197 0.02 8.89 -5.83
C LEU A 197 1.38 9.16 -6.51
N ARG A 198 1.38 9.69 -7.75
CA ARG A 198 2.62 10.09 -8.44
C ARG A 198 3.33 11.26 -7.74
N ASP A 199 2.57 12.24 -7.24
CA ASP A 199 3.15 13.38 -6.52
C ASP A 199 3.74 12.94 -5.18
N VAL A 200 3.05 12.08 -4.44
CA VAL A 200 3.56 11.47 -3.21
C VAL A 200 4.83 10.66 -3.46
N ALA A 201 4.89 9.93 -4.58
CA ALA A 201 6.04 9.10 -4.92
C ALA A 201 7.31 9.90 -5.25
N ARG A 202 7.23 11.20 -5.48
CA ARG A 202 8.43 12.06 -5.65
C ARG A 202 9.27 12.18 -4.38
N GLU A 203 8.64 12.01 -3.22
CA GLU A 203 9.29 12.18 -1.93
C GLU A 203 9.35 10.89 -1.11
N ARG A 204 8.45 9.93 -1.36
CA ARG A 204 8.24 8.72 -0.56
C ARG A 204 8.13 7.49 -1.46
N ALA A 205 8.34 6.32 -0.90
CA ALA A 205 8.02 5.07 -1.61
C ALA A 205 6.52 4.78 -1.51
N VAL A 206 5.90 4.35 -2.63
CA VAL A 206 4.47 4.04 -2.70
C VAL A 206 4.30 2.67 -3.35
N LEU A 207 3.82 1.70 -2.58
CA LEU A 207 3.47 0.36 -3.05
C LEU A 207 1.95 0.27 -3.19
N VAL A 208 1.49 0.05 -4.41
CA VAL A 208 0.07 -0.03 -4.75
C VAL A 208 -0.28 -1.47 -5.13
N ILE A 209 -1.35 -2.02 -4.56
CA ILE A 209 -1.99 -3.23 -5.08
C ILE A 209 -3.15 -2.78 -5.95
N GLU A 210 -3.21 -3.27 -7.17
CA GLU A 210 -4.29 -2.96 -8.11
C GLU A 210 -4.56 -4.10 -9.08
N HIS A 211 -5.74 -4.06 -9.68
CA HIS A 211 -6.16 -5.00 -10.72
C HIS A 211 -6.72 -4.27 -11.96
N ASP A 212 -6.99 -2.96 -11.87
CA ASP A 212 -7.37 -2.12 -13.00
C ASP A 212 -6.13 -1.77 -13.83
N MET A 213 -6.00 -2.43 -15.00
CA MET A 213 -4.83 -2.29 -15.86
C MET A 213 -4.74 -0.91 -16.53
N GLU A 214 -5.84 -0.19 -16.70
CA GLU A 214 -5.81 1.17 -17.22
C GLU A 214 -5.22 2.13 -16.19
N PHE A 215 -5.67 2.02 -14.95
CA PHE A 215 -5.09 2.78 -13.86
C PHE A 215 -3.63 2.41 -13.62
N VAL A 216 -3.27 1.11 -13.59
CA VAL A 216 -1.89 0.64 -13.47
C VAL A 216 -1.01 1.28 -14.52
N ARG A 217 -1.43 1.28 -15.79
CA ARG A 217 -0.69 1.91 -16.90
C ARG A 217 -0.51 3.41 -16.71
N SER A 218 -1.50 4.07 -16.11
CA SER A 218 -1.45 5.52 -15.88
C SER A 218 -0.44 5.96 -14.83
N ILE A 219 -0.12 5.07 -13.84
CA ILE A 219 0.73 5.45 -12.70
C ILE A 219 2.06 4.70 -12.61
N ALA A 220 2.11 3.44 -13.05
CA ALA A 220 3.24 2.56 -12.79
C ALA A 220 4.43 2.84 -13.72
N ARG A 221 5.64 2.90 -13.13
CA ARG A 221 6.90 2.74 -13.89
C ARG A 221 7.34 1.29 -13.90
N THR A 222 7.19 0.61 -12.78
CA THR A 222 7.51 -0.79 -12.59
C THR A 222 6.30 -1.52 -12.02
N VAL A 223 5.98 -2.67 -12.61
CA VAL A 223 4.93 -3.58 -12.16
C VAL A 223 5.57 -4.89 -11.73
N THR A 224 5.17 -5.39 -10.57
CA THR A 224 5.51 -6.74 -10.10
C THR A 224 4.28 -7.61 -10.19
N VAL A 225 4.39 -8.76 -10.86
CA VAL A 225 3.30 -9.75 -10.94
C VAL A 225 3.53 -10.82 -9.90
N LEU A 226 2.57 -10.99 -8.98
CA LEU A 226 2.55 -12.10 -8.03
C LEU A 226 1.68 -13.24 -8.56
N HIS A 227 2.17 -14.47 -8.39
CA HIS A 227 1.45 -15.70 -8.67
C HIS A 227 1.87 -16.77 -7.66
N GLU A 228 0.90 -17.45 -7.05
CA GLU A 228 1.12 -18.53 -6.07
C GLU A 228 2.14 -18.17 -4.97
N GLY A 229 2.04 -16.96 -4.45
CA GLY A 229 2.89 -16.48 -3.35
C GLY A 229 4.32 -16.11 -3.72
N SER A 230 4.66 -16.05 -5.01
CA SER A 230 6.00 -15.72 -5.50
C SER A 230 5.93 -14.63 -6.57
N VAL A 231 7.06 -13.96 -6.86
CA VAL A 231 7.19 -13.05 -8.01
C VAL A 231 7.29 -13.86 -9.29
N LEU A 232 6.32 -13.70 -10.19
CA LEU A 232 6.32 -14.31 -11.50
C LEU A 232 7.24 -13.56 -12.47
N CYS A 233 7.08 -12.25 -12.52
CA CYS A 233 7.93 -11.34 -13.30
C CYS A 233 7.81 -9.91 -12.78
N GLU A 234 8.74 -9.06 -13.23
CA GLU A 234 8.82 -7.65 -12.90
C GLU A 234 9.36 -6.86 -14.08
N GLY A 235 8.81 -5.67 -14.32
CA GLY A 235 9.27 -4.79 -15.39
C GLY A 235 8.29 -3.66 -15.69
N PRO A 236 8.55 -2.90 -16.78
CA PRO A 236 7.63 -1.89 -17.29
C PRO A 236 6.28 -2.51 -17.67
N VAL A 237 5.19 -1.74 -17.49
CA VAL A 237 3.83 -2.24 -17.75
C VAL A 237 3.63 -2.80 -19.16
N ASP A 238 4.26 -2.17 -20.17
CA ASP A 238 4.13 -2.59 -21.57
C ASP A 238 4.83 -3.93 -21.87
N GLU A 239 5.85 -4.30 -21.11
CA GLU A 239 6.53 -5.60 -21.17
C GLU A 239 5.72 -6.66 -20.45
N ILE A 240 5.25 -6.34 -19.25
CA ILE A 240 4.42 -7.22 -18.41
C ILE A 240 3.15 -7.67 -19.15
N GLN A 241 2.49 -6.79 -19.88
CA GLN A 241 1.27 -7.11 -20.63
C GLN A 241 1.50 -8.05 -21.83
N LYS A 242 2.74 -8.17 -22.29
CA LYS A 242 3.12 -9.04 -23.40
C LYS A 242 3.80 -10.35 -22.94
N ASP A 243 4.10 -10.47 -21.65
CA ASP A 243 4.71 -11.67 -21.10
C ASP A 243 3.72 -12.85 -21.17
N GLU A 244 4.08 -13.89 -21.89
CA GLU A 244 3.23 -15.07 -22.12
C GLU A 244 2.82 -15.73 -20.80
N ARG A 245 3.69 -15.74 -19.79
CA ARG A 245 3.41 -16.29 -18.45
C ARG A 245 2.31 -15.50 -17.76
N VAL A 246 2.33 -14.16 -17.91
CA VAL A 246 1.27 -13.28 -17.34
C VAL A 246 -0.05 -13.53 -18.05
N LEU A 247 -0.03 -13.60 -19.38
CA LEU A 247 -1.23 -13.89 -20.18
C LEU A 247 -1.83 -15.25 -19.79
N GLU A 248 -0.99 -16.29 -19.63
CA GLU A 248 -1.43 -17.61 -19.22
C GLU A 248 -2.08 -17.61 -17.83
N VAL A 249 -1.49 -16.92 -16.85
CA VAL A 249 -2.04 -16.81 -15.50
C VAL A 249 -3.38 -16.10 -15.46
N TYR A 250 -3.59 -15.09 -16.30
CA TYR A 250 -4.85 -14.35 -16.37
C TYR A 250 -5.90 -14.99 -17.29
N LEU A 251 -5.48 -15.66 -18.38
CA LEU A 251 -6.35 -16.29 -19.37
C LEU A 251 -6.54 -17.80 -19.12
N GLY A 252 -5.58 -18.48 -18.53
CA GLY A 252 -5.58 -19.92 -18.33
C GLY A 252 -6.71 -20.45 -17.46
N ARG A 253 -7.26 -19.66 -16.57
CA ARG A 253 -8.48 -20.01 -15.80
C ARG A 253 -9.76 -20.09 -16.64
N SER A 254 -9.74 -19.64 -17.89
CA SER A 254 -10.89 -19.72 -18.80
C SER A 254 -10.93 -21.02 -19.62
N ARG A 255 -9.93 -21.93 -19.50
CA ARG A 255 -9.84 -23.15 -20.32
C ARG A 255 -10.04 -24.47 -19.59
N GLU A 256 -10.24 -24.48 -18.27
CA GLU A 256 -10.57 -25.71 -17.52
C GLU A 256 -12.06 -25.80 -17.16
N GLU A 257 -12.91 -25.93 -18.15
CA GLU A 257 -14.11 -26.76 -18.07
C GLU A 257 -13.95 -27.92 -19.06
N PRO A 258 -13.47 -29.09 -18.62
CA PRO A 258 -13.62 -30.31 -19.44
C PRO A 258 -15.10 -30.66 -19.45
N GLY A 259 -15.69 -30.55 -20.64
CA GLY A 259 -17.02 -31.07 -20.87
C GLY A 259 -17.10 -32.51 -20.37
N ALA A 260 -17.97 -32.72 -19.40
CA ALA A 260 -18.43 -34.04 -19.01
C ALA A 260 -19.08 -34.70 -20.23
N GLY A 261 -18.33 -35.52 -20.90
CA GLY A 261 -18.85 -36.47 -21.87
C GLY A 261 -19.67 -37.52 -21.16
N HIS A 262 -20.96 -37.46 -21.35
CA HIS A 262 -21.83 -38.61 -21.10
C HIS A 262 -21.62 -39.64 -22.22
N ALA A 263 -21.23 -40.82 -21.87
CA ALA A 263 -21.54 -42.04 -22.57
C ALA A 263 -21.86 -43.13 -21.56
#